data_08c92bcce52a33a565d4bb461b20b035
#
_entry.id   08c92bcce52a33a565d4bb461b20b035
#
_cell.length_a   1.000
_cell.length_b   1.000
_cell.length_c   1.000
_cell.angle_alpha   90.00
_cell.angle_beta   90.00
_cell.angle_gamma   90.00
#
_symmetry.space_group_name_H-M   'P 1'
#
loop_
_entity.id
_entity.type
_entity.pdbx_description
1 polymer ?
#
loop_
_entity_poly.entity_id
_entity_poly.type
_entity_poly.pdbx_seq_one_letter_code
_entity_poly.pdbx_strand_id
1 'polypeptide(L)'
;MIWRLPLLLVCCAVLSGCTPSGFVARQLIRAPNTFPQVVSPEPRLYFTFPDAVLDTFPLQRATVGAPAVTLAYRILPPADYRTRLTLTNHSGSTGPVPLYLFKGDIPGTPTPFTAHPRGTVVLLHGYGLSQDSMIPWALLLAEAGWRCVLVDLRGHGNSNGDRIHFGLQESADLTALIDELQRREQASWPVSVMGVSYGAAVALRWEMEEPRVRCCVAVSPYGRLGDAIEGLRAGYVSWLPAGIIRRASEKMPSLVGAGPGGLDPMEWMQFRPVGALFVAAGEDEVATPDAVRALHARAAAPSRVIEVPGARHEILPFRVEELRESVTDWLRDHGSAPPP
;
A
#
# COMPACT_ATOMS: atom_id res chain seq x y z
N MET A 1 25.34 18.11 -16.20
CA MET A 1 25.04 19.00 -15.05
C MET A 1 24.43 18.24 -13.86
N ILE A 2 24.58 16.89 -13.83
CA ILE A 2 23.95 15.95 -12.87
C ILE A 2 24.82 15.69 -11.62
N TRP A 3 26.07 16.11 -11.62
CA TRP A 3 27.05 15.81 -10.55
C TRP A 3 27.04 16.79 -9.35
N ARG A 4 26.26 17.87 -9.39
CA ARG A 4 26.25 18.88 -8.31
C ARG A 4 25.22 18.66 -7.21
N LEU A 5 24.15 17.85 -7.45
CA LEU A 5 23.13 17.57 -6.44
C LEU A 5 23.64 16.72 -5.25
N PRO A 6 24.41 15.62 -5.46
CA PRO A 6 24.88 14.83 -4.32
C PRO A 6 25.88 15.58 -3.43
N LEU A 7 26.68 16.47 -3.99
CA LEU A 7 27.61 17.28 -3.19
C LEU A 7 26.90 18.33 -2.33
N LEU A 8 25.83 18.95 -2.85
CA LEU A 8 25.01 19.91 -2.08
C LEU A 8 24.27 19.24 -0.92
N LEU A 9 23.75 18.03 -1.12
CA LEU A 9 23.08 17.25 -0.05
C LEU A 9 24.06 16.84 1.05
N VAL A 10 25.29 16.47 0.71
CA VAL A 10 26.34 16.14 1.68
C VAL A 10 26.82 17.40 2.42
N CYS A 11 26.99 18.52 1.73
CA CYS A 11 27.41 19.80 2.36
C CYS A 11 26.34 20.35 3.31
N CYS A 12 25.03 20.29 2.97
CA CYS A 12 23.95 20.70 3.87
C CYS A 12 23.87 19.84 5.13
N ALA A 13 24.15 18.54 5.04
CA ALA A 13 24.16 17.62 6.18
C ALA A 13 25.31 17.94 7.17
N VAL A 14 26.46 18.35 6.68
CA VAL A 14 27.63 18.70 7.52
C VAL A 14 27.42 20.02 8.25
N LEU A 15 26.75 20.99 7.63
CA LEU A 15 26.51 22.31 8.21
C LEU A 15 25.44 22.29 9.33
N SER A 16 24.55 21.26 9.38
CA SER A 16 23.48 21.14 10.38
C SER A 16 23.83 20.25 11.58
N GLY A 17 25.07 19.79 11.72
CA GLY A 17 25.48 18.85 12.79
C GLY A 17 24.83 17.46 12.69
N CYS A 18 24.18 17.15 11.56
CA CYS A 18 23.51 15.86 11.32
C CYS A 18 24.42 14.88 10.60
N THR A 19 24.51 13.66 11.10
CA THR A 19 25.17 12.59 10.34
C THR A 19 24.41 12.32 9.03
N PRO A 20 25.10 11.94 7.93
CA PRO A 20 24.43 11.59 6.67
C PRO A 20 23.28 10.59 6.85
N SER A 21 23.48 9.55 7.66
CA SER A 21 22.43 8.58 7.99
C SER A 21 21.25 9.18 8.76
N GLY A 22 21.50 10.14 9.65
CA GLY A 22 20.43 10.85 10.38
C GLY A 22 19.61 11.76 9.47
N PHE A 23 20.24 12.37 8.46
CA PHE A 23 19.53 13.14 7.45
C PHE A 23 18.66 12.21 6.59
N VAL A 24 19.23 11.12 6.06
CA VAL A 24 18.48 10.14 5.25
C VAL A 24 17.32 9.54 6.04
N ALA A 25 17.51 9.17 7.32
CA ALA A 25 16.44 8.64 8.16
C ALA A 25 15.26 9.61 8.26
N ARG A 26 15.53 10.91 8.45
CA ARG A 26 14.48 11.94 8.47
C ARG A 26 13.77 12.10 7.13
N GLN A 27 14.47 11.92 6.00
CA GLN A 27 13.82 11.94 4.69
C GLN A 27 12.91 10.72 4.48
N LEU A 28 13.33 9.54 4.94
CA LEU A 28 12.56 8.30 4.78
C LEU A 28 11.25 8.28 5.57
N ILE A 29 11.16 9.00 6.69
CA ILE A 29 9.91 9.12 7.48
C ILE A 29 9.07 10.34 7.07
N ARG A 30 9.60 11.23 6.24
CA ARG A 30 8.86 12.40 5.78
C ARG A 30 7.71 11.98 4.86
N ALA A 31 6.59 12.68 4.99
CA ALA A 31 5.41 12.44 4.15
C ALA A 31 5.72 12.56 2.65
N PRO A 32 5.50 11.50 1.86
CA PRO A 32 5.84 11.48 0.43
C PRO A 32 5.21 12.59 -0.39
N ASN A 33 3.97 13.03 -0.07
CA ASN A 33 3.31 14.12 -0.78
C ASN A 33 3.89 15.51 -0.47
N THR A 34 4.82 15.63 0.45
CA THR A 34 5.55 16.87 0.73
C THR A 34 6.88 16.98 -0.03
N PHE A 35 7.30 15.92 -0.72
CA PHE A 35 8.46 16.01 -1.59
C PHE A 35 8.09 16.85 -2.83
N PRO A 36 8.96 17.81 -3.25
CA PRO A 36 8.87 18.28 -4.62
C PRO A 36 8.94 17.02 -5.49
N GLN A 37 8.09 16.94 -6.51
CA GLN A 37 8.15 15.84 -7.49
C GLN A 37 9.56 15.84 -8.10
N VAL A 38 10.50 15.25 -7.40
CA VAL A 38 11.80 14.90 -7.93
C VAL A 38 11.49 13.79 -8.90
N VAL A 39 11.63 14.10 -10.16
CA VAL A 39 11.52 13.17 -11.27
C VAL A 39 12.23 11.89 -10.86
N SER A 40 11.45 10.91 -10.48
CA SER A 40 11.92 9.53 -10.34
C SER A 40 12.59 9.17 -11.65
N PRO A 41 13.73 8.48 -11.64
CA PRO A 41 14.26 7.92 -12.87
C PRO A 41 13.14 7.11 -13.50
N GLU A 42 12.80 7.38 -14.73
CA GLU A 42 11.69 6.94 -15.56
C GLU A 42 10.73 5.94 -14.87
N PRO A 43 9.46 6.29 -14.61
CA PRO A 43 8.53 5.40 -13.97
C PRO A 43 8.41 4.11 -14.79
N ARG A 44 8.62 2.98 -14.14
CA ARG A 44 8.52 1.65 -14.78
C ARG A 44 7.08 1.24 -15.03
N LEU A 45 6.15 1.97 -14.41
CA LEU A 45 4.72 1.78 -14.56
C LEU A 45 4.02 3.13 -14.65
N TYR A 46 3.22 3.29 -15.69
CA TYR A 46 2.22 4.35 -15.79
C TYR A 46 0.83 3.75 -15.60
N PHE A 47 0.04 4.34 -14.73
CA PHE A 47 -1.38 4.02 -14.67
C PHE A 47 -2.20 5.27 -14.95
N THR A 48 -3.24 5.13 -15.75
CA THR A 48 -4.14 6.23 -16.12
C THR A 48 -5.59 5.76 -16.03
N PHE A 49 -6.40 6.60 -15.38
CA PHE A 49 -7.85 6.48 -15.44
C PHE A 49 -8.40 7.75 -16.05
N PRO A 50 -9.36 7.66 -16.98
CA PRO A 50 -10.07 8.84 -17.46
C PRO A 50 -10.72 9.61 -16.30
N ASP A 51 -10.77 10.95 -16.39
CA ASP A 51 -11.42 11.78 -15.37
C ASP A 51 -12.85 11.32 -15.08
N ALA A 52 -13.58 10.90 -16.12
CA ALA A 52 -14.92 10.35 -15.98
C ALA A 52 -15.00 9.11 -15.05
N VAL A 53 -13.95 8.30 -14.96
CA VAL A 53 -13.87 7.19 -14.00
C VAL A 53 -13.70 7.74 -12.59
N LEU A 54 -12.82 8.73 -12.41
CA LEU A 54 -12.57 9.36 -11.11
C LEU A 54 -13.79 10.15 -10.61
N ASP A 55 -14.52 10.80 -11.51
CA ASP A 55 -15.74 11.56 -11.22
C ASP A 55 -16.89 10.66 -10.74
N THR A 56 -16.89 9.38 -11.15
CA THR A 56 -17.87 8.39 -10.67
C THR A 56 -17.71 8.13 -9.16
N PHE A 57 -16.53 8.35 -8.60
CA PHE A 57 -16.21 8.12 -7.19
C PHE A 57 -15.58 9.38 -6.59
N PRO A 58 -16.38 10.38 -6.21
CA PRO A 58 -15.88 11.68 -5.76
C PRO A 58 -14.98 11.53 -4.53
N LEU A 59 -13.91 12.35 -4.53
CA LEU A 59 -12.98 12.41 -3.40
C LEU A 59 -13.69 12.99 -2.17
N GLN A 60 -13.63 12.27 -1.07
CA GLN A 60 -14.17 12.65 0.22
C GLN A 60 -13.04 12.85 1.24
N ARG A 61 -13.36 13.49 2.36
CA ARG A 61 -12.39 13.73 3.45
C ARG A 61 -13.03 13.49 4.81
N ALA A 62 -12.22 12.99 5.73
CA ALA A 62 -12.56 12.88 7.14
C ALA A 62 -11.35 13.31 8.00
N THR A 63 -11.59 14.15 8.99
CA THR A 63 -10.57 14.47 10.00
C THR A 63 -10.74 13.51 11.16
N VAL A 64 -9.73 12.70 11.42
CA VAL A 64 -9.75 11.57 12.34
C VAL A 64 -8.47 11.50 13.18
N GLY A 65 -8.48 10.67 14.19
CA GLY A 65 -7.29 10.31 14.98
C GLY A 65 -6.84 11.34 16.00
N ALA A 66 -5.81 10.96 16.76
CA ALA A 66 -5.12 11.81 17.72
C ALA A 66 -3.61 11.48 17.68
N PRO A 67 -2.74 12.36 17.15
CA PRO A 67 -3.05 13.71 16.65
C PRO A 67 -3.92 13.67 15.37
N ALA A 68 -4.78 14.67 15.22
CA ALA A 68 -5.74 14.71 14.13
C ALA A 68 -5.06 14.75 12.76
N VAL A 69 -5.60 13.97 11.82
CA VAL A 69 -5.21 13.91 10.41
C VAL A 69 -6.46 14.00 9.53
N THR A 70 -6.36 14.69 8.42
CA THR A 70 -7.41 14.67 7.40
C THR A 70 -7.05 13.62 6.35
N LEU A 71 -7.77 12.51 6.36
CA LEU A 71 -7.63 11.47 5.35
C LEU A 71 -8.56 11.74 4.18
N ALA A 72 -8.04 11.58 2.98
CA ALA A 72 -8.80 11.59 1.75
C ALA A 72 -9.13 10.16 1.34
N TYR A 73 -10.34 9.92 0.87
CA TYR A 73 -10.80 8.60 0.49
C TYR A 73 -11.86 8.66 -0.62
N ARG A 74 -12.04 7.53 -1.30
CA ARG A 74 -13.13 7.30 -2.27
C ARG A 74 -13.91 6.08 -1.85
N ILE A 75 -15.19 6.02 -2.19
CA ILE A 75 -16.04 4.86 -1.95
C ILE A 75 -16.61 4.38 -3.26
N LEU A 76 -16.37 3.11 -3.58
CA LEU A 76 -17.00 2.40 -4.67
C LEU A 76 -18.08 1.48 -4.12
N PRO A 77 -19.36 1.75 -4.39
CA PRO A 77 -20.45 0.83 -4.04
C PRO A 77 -20.40 -0.43 -4.92
N PRO A 78 -20.94 -1.56 -4.47
CA PRO A 78 -21.06 -2.75 -5.31
C PRO A 78 -21.99 -2.48 -6.51
N ALA A 79 -21.45 -2.70 -7.71
CA ALA A 79 -22.17 -2.48 -8.95
C ALA A 79 -21.51 -3.26 -10.11
N ASP A 80 -22.23 -3.47 -11.19
CA ASP A 80 -21.67 -3.92 -12.47
C ASP A 80 -21.06 -2.70 -13.19
N TYR A 81 -19.74 -2.56 -13.09
CA TYR A 81 -18.98 -1.48 -13.72
C TYR A 81 -18.61 -1.82 -15.16
N ARG A 82 -18.71 -3.10 -15.57
CA ARG A 82 -18.25 -3.58 -16.88
C ARG A 82 -16.80 -3.19 -17.15
N THR A 83 -16.00 -3.25 -16.11
CA THR A 83 -14.63 -2.76 -16.11
C THR A 83 -13.79 -3.42 -17.20
N ARG A 84 -12.99 -2.62 -17.90
CA ARG A 84 -11.98 -3.07 -18.84
C ARG A 84 -10.61 -2.66 -18.33
N LEU A 85 -9.79 -3.62 -17.95
CA LEU A 85 -8.43 -3.41 -17.46
C LEU A 85 -7.45 -3.93 -18.52
N THR A 86 -6.41 -3.16 -18.79
CA THR A 86 -5.37 -3.54 -19.73
C THR A 86 -4.01 -3.23 -19.15
N LEU A 87 -3.15 -4.22 -19.02
CA LEU A 87 -1.73 -4.06 -18.71
C LEU A 87 -0.93 -4.37 -19.98
N THR A 88 -0.24 -3.36 -20.50
CA THR A 88 0.59 -3.49 -21.71
C THR A 88 2.05 -3.36 -21.36
N ASN A 89 2.87 -4.28 -21.83
CA ASN A 89 4.32 -4.20 -21.75
C ASN A 89 4.87 -3.54 -23.02
N HIS A 90 5.54 -2.40 -22.85
CA HIS A 90 6.26 -1.73 -23.95
C HIS A 90 7.74 -2.13 -23.94
N SER A 91 8.03 -3.28 -24.53
CA SER A 91 9.41 -3.82 -24.63
C SER A 91 10.32 -3.07 -25.62
N GLY A 92 9.94 -1.90 -26.10
CA GLY A 92 10.70 -1.08 -27.05
C GLY A 92 11.35 0.17 -26.46
N SER A 93 11.25 0.42 -25.14
CA SER A 93 11.97 1.52 -24.51
C SER A 93 13.47 1.20 -24.46
N THR A 94 14.31 2.16 -24.79
CA THR A 94 15.79 2.06 -24.84
C THR A 94 16.45 1.88 -23.47
N GLY A 95 15.67 1.60 -22.42
CA GLY A 95 16.12 1.38 -21.04
C GLY A 95 16.23 -0.11 -20.67
N PRO A 96 17.03 -0.44 -19.65
CA PRO A 96 17.25 -1.83 -19.21
C PRO A 96 16.02 -2.46 -18.51
N VAL A 97 14.93 -1.74 -18.36
CA VAL A 97 13.72 -2.17 -17.63
C VAL A 97 12.49 -1.96 -18.51
N PRO A 98 11.61 -2.96 -18.64
CA PRO A 98 10.38 -2.82 -19.42
C PRO A 98 9.45 -1.75 -18.80
N LEU A 99 8.86 -0.94 -19.68
CA LEU A 99 7.83 0.03 -19.32
C LEU A 99 6.47 -0.65 -19.39
N TYR A 100 5.70 -0.58 -18.32
CA TYR A 100 4.33 -1.05 -18.27
C TYR A 100 3.35 0.11 -18.30
N LEU A 101 2.31 -0.03 -19.10
CA LEU A 101 1.17 0.90 -19.14
C LEU A 101 -0.08 0.15 -18.69
N PHE A 102 -0.63 0.59 -17.56
CA PHE A 102 -1.92 0.11 -17.08
C PHE A 102 -3.00 1.13 -17.43
N LYS A 103 -4.09 0.66 -18.04
CA LYS A 103 -5.27 1.46 -18.35
C LYS A 103 -6.51 0.81 -17.78
N GLY A 104 -7.38 1.61 -17.18
CA GLY A 104 -8.72 1.20 -16.77
C GLY A 104 -9.78 2.07 -17.42
N ASP A 105 -10.90 1.48 -17.78
CA ASP A 105 -12.07 2.15 -18.36
C ASP A 105 -13.37 1.54 -17.81
N ILE A 106 -14.40 2.37 -17.71
CA ILE A 106 -15.77 1.99 -17.36
C ILE A 106 -16.68 2.42 -18.52
N PRO A 107 -17.07 1.49 -19.40
CA PRO A 107 -17.89 1.83 -20.55
C PRO A 107 -19.35 2.06 -20.15
N GLY A 108 -19.72 3.30 -19.89
CA GLY A 108 -21.09 3.72 -19.58
C GLY A 108 -21.38 3.85 -18.09
N THR A 109 -22.65 3.93 -17.73
CA THR A 109 -23.10 4.09 -16.35
C THR A 109 -23.08 2.75 -15.61
N PRO A 110 -22.46 2.64 -14.44
CA PRO A 110 -22.49 1.43 -13.63
C PRO A 110 -23.93 1.07 -13.22
N THR A 111 -24.23 -0.23 -13.21
CA THR A 111 -25.53 -0.73 -12.76
C THR A 111 -25.43 -1.19 -11.31
N PRO A 112 -26.02 -0.46 -10.33
CA PRO A 112 -25.97 -0.84 -8.92
C PRO A 112 -26.59 -2.23 -8.70
N PHE A 113 -26.01 -3.00 -7.78
CA PHE A 113 -26.62 -4.24 -7.32
C PHE A 113 -27.75 -3.94 -6.35
N THR A 114 -28.81 -4.73 -6.42
CA THR A 114 -29.95 -4.64 -5.49
C THR A 114 -29.68 -5.33 -4.16
N ALA A 115 -28.71 -6.24 -4.13
CA ALA A 115 -28.31 -6.95 -2.93
C ALA A 115 -27.48 -6.04 -1.99
N HIS A 116 -27.57 -6.27 -0.69
CA HIS A 116 -26.69 -5.63 0.27
C HIS A 116 -25.22 -5.98 0.00
N PRO A 117 -24.28 -5.04 0.25
CA PRO A 117 -22.86 -5.34 0.17
C PRO A 117 -22.47 -6.54 1.04
N ARG A 118 -21.55 -7.37 0.55
CA ARG A 118 -20.97 -8.49 1.33
C ARG A 118 -20.23 -8.02 2.58
N GLY A 119 -19.83 -6.76 2.59
CA GLY A 119 -19.07 -6.06 3.60
C GLY A 119 -18.28 -4.91 2.97
N THR A 120 -17.34 -4.35 3.73
CA THR A 120 -16.45 -3.30 3.26
C THR A 120 -15.02 -3.83 3.15
N VAL A 121 -14.34 -3.55 2.03
CA VAL A 121 -12.91 -3.78 1.88
C VAL A 121 -12.20 -2.42 1.84
N VAL A 122 -11.31 -2.18 2.80
CA VAL A 122 -10.45 -1.00 2.83
C VAL A 122 -9.19 -1.30 2.04
N LEU A 123 -8.86 -0.44 1.07
CA LEU A 123 -7.79 -0.63 0.10
C LEU A 123 -6.66 0.37 0.36
N LEU A 124 -5.45 -0.16 0.61
CA LEU A 124 -4.28 0.59 1.05
C LEU A 124 -3.16 0.51 0.01
N HIS A 125 -2.75 1.66 -0.50
CA HIS A 125 -1.73 1.80 -1.54
C HIS A 125 -0.30 1.61 -1.02
N GLY A 126 0.66 1.43 -1.94
CA GLY A 126 2.09 1.36 -1.65
C GLY A 126 2.72 2.71 -1.30
N TYR A 127 3.97 2.68 -0.79
CA TYR A 127 4.75 3.88 -0.47
C TYR A 127 4.87 4.82 -1.69
N GLY A 128 4.65 6.12 -1.45
CA GLY A 128 4.75 7.15 -2.49
C GLY A 128 3.64 7.14 -3.54
N LEU A 129 2.69 6.22 -3.45
CA LEU A 129 1.50 6.17 -4.31
C LEU A 129 0.32 6.88 -3.65
N SER A 130 -0.85 6.78 -4.27
CA SER A 130 -2.14 7.29 -3.78
C SER A 130 -3.22 6.21 -3.90
N GLN A 131 -4.38 6.49 -3.33
CA GLN A 131 -5.57 5.66 -3.43
C GLN A 131 -5.92 5.29 -4.88
N ASP A 132 -5.59 6.15 -5.86
CA ASP A 132 -5.93 5.91 -7.26
C ASP A 132 -5.21 4.66 -7.82
N SER A 133 -4.05 4.27 -7.26
CA SER A 133 -3.38 3.01 -7.61
C SER A 133 -4.17 1.76 -7.23
N MET A 134 -5.14 1.88 -6.34
CA MET A 134 -6.00 0.79 -5.88
C MET A 134 -7.33 0.70 -6.66
N ILE A 135 -7.61 1.62 -7.58
CA ILE A 135 -8.84 1.61 -8.39
C ILE A 135 -9.06 0.29 -9.13
N PRO A 136 -8.04 -0.36 -9.74
CA PRO A 136 -8.23 -1.66 -10.39
C PRO A 136 -8.82 -2.71 -9.45
N TRP A 137 -8.28 -2.80 -8.24
CA TRP A 137 -8.78 -3.73 -7.22
C TRP A 137 -10.17 -3.35 -6.72
N ALA A 138 -10.42 -2.05 -6.54
CA ALA A 138 -11.72 -1.57 -6.12
C ALA A 138 -12.83 -1.92 -7.10
N LEU A 139 -12.60 -1.73 -8.40
CA LEU A 139 -13.55 -2.07 -9.45
C LEU A 139 -13.86 -3.57 -9.47
N LEU A 140 -12.82 -4.39 -9.44
CA LEU A 140 -12.94 -5.85 -9.40
C LEU A 140 -13.73 -6.34 -8.17
N LEU A 141 -13.40 -5.82 -6.99
CA LEU A 141 -14.05 -6.23 -5.74
C LEU A 141 -15.48 -5.69 -5.65
N ALA A 142 -15.73 -4.49 -6.18
CA ALA A 142 -17.08 -3.93 -6.25
C ALA A 142 -17.99 -4.74 -7.20
N GLU A 143 -17.46 -5.22 -8.33
CA GLU A 143 -18.16 -6.17 -9.22
C GLU A 143 -18.41 -7.53 -8.54
N ALA A 144 -17.55 -7.92 -7.58
CA ALA A 144 -17.76 -9.11 -6.74
C ALA A 144 -18.72 -8.89 -5.57
N GLY A 145 -19.31 -7.69 -5.44
CA GLY A 145 -20.34 -7.37 -4.46
C GLY A 145 -19.84 -6.73 -3.16
N TRP A 146 -18.58 -6.28 -3.10
CA TRP A 146 -18.02 -5.58 -1.96
C TRP A 146 -18.18 -4.06 -2.08
N ARG A 147 -18.39 -3.38 -0.94
CA ARG A 147 -18.14 -1.94 -0.86
C ARG A 147 -16.63 -1.72 -0.69
N CYS A 148 -16.04 -0.90 -1.55
CA CYS A 148 -14.60 -0.61 -1.48
C CYS A 148 -14.36 0.80 -0.97
N VAL A 149 -13.44 0.94 0.00
CA VAL A 149 -12.97 2.23 0.53
C VAL A 149 -11.49 2.36 0.20
N LEU A 150 -11.16 3.23 -0.74
CA LEU A 150 -9.79 3.52 -1.12
C LEU A 150 -9.31 4.70 -0.30
N VAL A 151 -8.20 4.55 0.40
CA VAL A 151 -7.71 5.56 1.35
C VAL A 151 -6.34 6.06 0.92
N ASP A 152 -6.17 7.38 0.84
CA ASP A 152 -4.84 7.97 0.89
C ASP A 152 -4.35 7.89 2.34
N LEU A 153 -3.33 7.08 2.59
CA LEU A 153 -2.74 6.96 3.92
C LEU A 153 -2.11 8.30 4.35
N ARG A 154 -1.94 8.50 5.66
CA ARG A 154 -1.28 9.67 6.23
C ARG A 154 -0.04 10.07 5.43
N GLY A 155 0.07 11.35 5.05
CA GLY A 155 1.20 11.89 4.30
C GLY A 155 1.30 11.48 2.83
N HIS A 156 0.26 10.85 2.28
CA HIS A 156 0.20 10.45 0.87
C HIS A 156 -0.99 11.10 0.15
N GLY A 157 -0.91 11.15 -1.16
CA GLY A 157 -1.97 11.63 -2.03
C GLY A 157 -2.57 12.97 -1.57
N ASN A 158 -3.87 12.98 -1.34
CA ASN A 158 -4.65 14.14 -0.89
C ASN A 158 -4.86 14.19 0.64
N SER A 159 -4.30 13.24 1.39
CA SER A 159 -4.28 13.24 2.85
C SER A 159 -3.19 14.18 3.37
N ASN A 160 -3.42 14.76 4.56
CA ASN A 160 -2.39 15.55 5.20
C ASN A 160 -1.51 14.69 6.14
N GLY A 161 -0.60 15.34 6.84
CA GLY A 161 0.42 14.74 7.70
C GLY A 161 1.80 15.10 7.21
N ASP A 162 2.74 15.28 8.12
CA ASP A 162 4.13 15.64 7.84
C ASP A 162 5.08 14.44 7.85
N ARG A 163 4.63 13.32 8.41
CA ARG A 163 5.41 12.08 8.58
C ARG A 163 4.54 10.85 8.39
N ILE A 164 5.22 9.76 8.02
CA ILE A 164 4.66 8.41 8.01
C ILE A 164 5.27 7.59 9.15
N HIS A 165 4.52 6.62 9.65
CA HIS A 165 4.86 5.87 10.87
C HIS A 165 4.89 4.35 10.64
N PHE A 166 4.86 3.90 9.37
CA PHE A 166 5.00 2.49 8.97
C PHE A 166 4.02 1.54 9.67
N GLY A 167 2.78 1.96 9.79
CA GLY A 167 1.68 1.20 10.40
C GLY A 167 1.34 1.62 11.83
N LEU A 168 2.25 2.24 12.59
CA LEU A 168 1.98 2.60 13.98
C LEU A 168 0.82 3.58 14.14
N GLN A 169 0.87 4.69 13.43
CA GLN A 169 -0.17 5.71 13.50
C GLN A 169 -1.25 5.47 12.44
N GLU A 170 -0.86 4.89 11.30
CA GLU A 170 -1.77 4.59 10.19
C GLU A 170 -2.87 3.62 10.60
N SER A 171 -2.59 2.61 11.44
CA SER A 171 -3.63 1.69 11.93
C SER A 171 -4.63 2.40 12.83
N ALA A 172 -4.18 3.29 13.72
CA ALA A 172 -5.08 4.09 14.54
C ALA A 172 -5.93 5.06 13.71
N ASP A 173 -5.35 5.66 12.67
CA ASP A 173 -6.08 6.51 11.73
C ASP A 173 -7.18 5.73 10.99
N LEU A 174 -6.88 4.50 10.55
CA LEU A 174 -7.84 3.63 9.87
C LEU A 174 -8.97 3.20 10.80
N THR A 175 -8.67 2.89 12.06
CA THR A 175 -9.69 2.61 13.08
C THR A 175 -10.63 3.81 13.25
N ALA A 176 -10.08 5.01 13.40
CA ALA A 176 -10.89 6.22 13.52
C ALA A 176 -11.64 6.58 12.23
N LEU A 177 -11.06 6.27 11.06
CA LEU A 177 -11.75 6.44 9.78
C LEU A 177 -12.96 5.50 9.66
N ILE A 178 -12.81 4.21 9.98
CA ILE A 178 -13.93 3.27 9.86
C ILE A 178 -15.05 3.60 10.85
N ASP A 179 -14.74 4.10 12.05
CA ASP A 179 -15.75 4.61 13.00
C ASP A 179 -16.53 5.78 12.41
N GLU A 180 -15.84 6.71 11.75
CA GLU A 180 -16.47 7.84 11.08
C GLU A 180 -17.33 7.41 9.89
N LEU A 181 -16.83 6.47 9.08
CA LEU A 181 -17.58 5.92 7.94
C LEU A 181 -18.83 5.16 8.41
N GLN A 182 -18.76 4.46 9.53
CA GLN A 182 -19.90 3.79 10.12
C GLN A 182 -20.94 4.81 10.61
N ARG A 183 -20.51 5.88 11.28
CA ARG A 183 -21.38 6.97 11.74
C ARG A 183 -22.08 7.69 10.58
N ARG A 184 -21.44 7.75 9.39
CA ARG A 184 -22.01 8.31 8.15
C ARG A 184 -22.82 7.29 7.35
N GLU A 185 -22.96 6.06 7.79
CA GLU A 185 -23.60 4.96 7.06
C GLU A 185 -22.89 4.62 5.73
N GLN A 186 -21.61 4.95 5.64
CA GLN A 186 -20.77 4.75 4.47
C GLN A 186 -19.99 3.44 4.49
N ALA A 187 -19.94 2.72 5.59
CA ALA A 187 -19.36 1.39 5.72
C ALA A 187 -20.43 0.33 5.98
N SER A 188 -20.19 -0.88 5.50
CA SER A 188 -20.99 -2.07 5.75
C SER A 188 -20.12 -3.12 6.45
N TRP A 189 -20.66 -3.77 7.45
CA TRP A 189 -19.97 -4.87 8.14
C TRP A 189 -20.16 -6.19 7.40
N PRO A 190 -19.19 -7.10 7.48
CA PRO A 190 -17.89 -7.00 8.14
C PRO A 190 -16.91 -6.10 7.37
N VAL A 191 -15.80 -5.72 8.02
CA VAL A 191 -14.69 -4.98 7.42
C VAL A 191 -13.52 -5.91 7.17
N SER A 192 -12.97 -5.82 5.97
CA SER A 192 -11.74 -6.49 5.54
C SER A 192 -10.74 -5.46 5.03
N VAL A 193 -9.48 -5.83 4.95
CA VAL A 193 -8.42 -4.94 4.44
C VAL A 193 -7.59 -5.62 3.36
N MET A 194 -7.23 -4.88 2.33
CA MET A 194 -6.24 -5.28 1.34
C MET A 194 -5.21 -4.19 1.19
N GLY A 195 -3.94 -4.52 1.33
CA GLY A 195 -2.85 -3.57 1.17
C GLY A 195 -1.77 -4.07 0.22
N VAL A 196 -1.02 -3.12 -0.35
CA VAL A 196 0.09 -3.35 -1.27
C VAL A 196 1.37 -2.79 -0.66
N SER A 197 2.45 -3.58 -0.61
CA SER A 197 3.78 -3.15 -0.16
C SER A 197 3.72 -2.47 1.23
N TYR A 198 4.01 -1.17 1.30
CA TYR A 198 3.80 -0.36 2.50
C TYR A 198 2.38 -0.51 3.08
N GLY A 199 1.36 -0.39 2.23
CA GLY A 199 -0.03 -0.60 2.62
C GLY A 199 -0.32 -2.02 3.11
N ALA A 200 0.42 -3.03 2.63
CA ALA A 200 0.29 -4.40 3.12
C ALA A 200 0.84 -4.55 4.55
N ALA A 201 1.96 -3.89 4.87
CA ALA A 201 2.46 -3.85 6.25
C ALA A 201 1.49 -3.11 7.19
N VAL A 202 0.91 -1.98 6.72
CA VAL A 202 -0.16 -1.26 7.44
C VAL A 202 -1.38 -2.16 7.64
N ALA A 203 -1.80 -2.92 6.63
CA ALA A 203 -2.95 -3.83 6.71
C ALA A 203 -2.74 -4.93 7.76
N LEU A 204 -1.58 -5.58 7.76
CA LEU A 204 -1.21 -6.58 8.77
C LEU A 204 -1.20 -5.98 10.17
N ARG A 205 -0.68 -4.78 10.33
CA ARG A 205 -0.67 -4.07 11.60
C ARG A 205 -2.08 -3.73 12.06
N TRP A 206 -2.91 -3.22 11.16
CA TRP A 206 -4.28 -2.85 11.49
C TRP A 206 -5.13 -4.06 11.89
N GLU A 207 -5.04 -5.17 11.17
CA GLU A 207 -5.71 -6.42 11.57
C GLU A 207 -5.27 -6.91 12.96
N MET A 208 -3.97 -6.77 13.26
CA MET A 208 -3.45 -7.14 14.58
C MET A 208 -4.04 -6.27 15.71
N GLU A 209 -4.28 -4.99 15.46
CA GLU A 209 -4.69 -4.00 16.46
C GLU A 209 -6.20 -3.80 16.53
N GLU A 210 -6.92 -4.02 15.41
CA GLU A 210 -8.35 -3.78 15.28
C GLU A 210 -9.14 -5.11 15.10
N PRO A 211 -9.76 -5.62 16.18
CA PRO A 211 -10.43 -6.93 16.14
C PRO A 211 -11.68 -6.97 15.25
N ARG A 212 -12.17 -5.82 14.79
CA ARG A 212 -13.29 -5.74 13.84
C ARG A 212 -12.86 -6.02 12.39
N VAL A 213 -11.56 -5.96 12.08
CA VAL A 213 -11.03 -6.40 10.79
C VAL A 213 -11.07 -7.93 10.74
N ARG A 214 -11.82 -8.47 9.80
CA ARG A 214 -12.12 -9.91 9.71
C ARG A 214 -11.19 -10.68 8.81
N CYS A 215 -10.56 -9.99 7.85
CA CYS A 215 -9.79 -10.63 6.82
C CYS A 215 -8.77 -9.65 6.23
N CYS A 216 -7.56 -10.15 6.00
CA CYS A 216 -6.47 -9.39 5.40
C CYS A 216 -5.99 -10.05 4.09
N VAL A 217 -5.69 -9.18 3.10
CA VAL A 217 -4.95 -9.53 1.90
C VAL A 217 -3.70 -8.66 1.85
N ALA A 218 -2.53 -9.26 1.94
CA ALA A 218 -1.24 -8.59 1.95
C ALA A 218 -0.46 -8.89 0.66
N VAL A 219 -0.38 -7.91 -0.24
CA VAL A 219 0.30 -8.04 -1.54
C VAL A 219 1.71 -7.45 -1.43
N SER A 220 2.74 -8.24 -1.66
CA SER A 220 4.16 -7.88 -1.50
C SER A 220 4.46 -7.20 -0.15
N PRO A 221 4.02 -7.73 1.00
CA PRO A 221 4.39 -7.17 2.29
C PRO A 221 5.89 -7.36 2.52
N TYR A 222 6.58 -6.33 2.97
CA TYR A 222 7.97 -6.51 3.42
C TYR A 222 8.00 -7.19 4.80
N GLY A 223 9.04 -7.97 5.04
CA GLY A 223 9.26 -8.59 6.35
C GLY A 223 9.96 -7.66 7.33
N ARG A 224 11.07 -7.06 6.91
CA ARG A 224 11.83 -6.06 7.65
C ARG A 224 11.96 -4.79 6.84
N LEU A 225 11.68 -3.65 7.46
CA LEU A 225 11.71 -2.36 6.78
C LEU A 225 13.11 -2.03 6.23
N GLY A 226 14.16 -2.36 6.97
CA GLY A 226 15.54 -2.14 6.53
C GLY A 226 15.89 -2.87 5.23
N ASP A 227 15.41 -4.10 5.08
CA ASP A 227 15.65 -4.92 3.88
C ASP A 227 14.88 -4.34 2.67
N ALA A 228 13.64 -3.91 2.88
CA ALA A 228 12.84 -3.26 1.84
C ALA A 228 13.48 -1.95 1.34
N ILE A 229 13.98 -1.12 2.26
CA ILE A 229 14.69 0.13 1.91
C ILE A 229 15.98 -0.17 1.15
N GLU A 230 16.70 -1.23 1.52
CA GLU A 230 17.91 -1.64 0.79
C GLU A 230 17.56 -2.17 -0.60
N GLY A 231 16.49 -2.95 -0.77
CA GLY A 231 15.98 -3.38 -2.08
C GLY A 231 15.64 -2.19 -2.98
N LEU A 232 14.91 -1.20 -2.43
CA LEU A 232 14.63 0.06 -3.15
C LEU A 232 15.92 0.81 -3.51
N ARG A 233 16.89 0.88 -2.58
CA ARG A 233 18.20 1.51 -2.87
C ARG A 233 18.89 0.82 -4.02
N ALA A 234 18.99 -0.48 -3.98
CA ALA A 234 19.67 -1.27 -5.01
C ALA A 234 19.04 -1.08 -6.39
N GLY A 235 17.72 -1.06 -6.46
CA GLY A 235 16.96 -0.91 -7.70
C GLY A 235 16.92 0.51 -8.27
N TYR A 236 16.89 1.55 -7.41
CA TYR A 236 16.58 2.92 -7.86
C TYR A 236 17.65 3.95 -7.55
N VAL A 237 18.45 3.78 -6.51
CA VAL A 237 19.46 4.75 -6.08
C VAL A 237 20.77 4.07 -5.68
N SER A 238 21.24 3.13 -6.50
CA SER A 238 22.41 2.28 -6.25
C SER A 238 23.71 3.07 -6.00
N TRP A 239 23.77 4.34 -6.43
CA TRP A 239 24.87 5.25 -6.14
C TRP A 239 24.98 5.67 -4.67
N LEU A 240 23.89 5.53 -3.88
CA LEU A 240 23.89 5.83 -2.45
C LEU A 240 24.50 4.66 -1.66
N PRO A 241 25.55 4.89 -0.83
CA PRO A 241 26.22 3.79 -0.12
C PRO A 241 25.27 3.01 0.81
N ALA A 242 25.24 1.69 0.69
CA ALA A 242 24.40 0.79 1.51
C ALA A 242 24.59 1.01 3.02
N GLY A 243 25.82 1.31 3.48
CA GLY A 243 26.10 1.59 4.89
C GLY A 243 25.40 2.84 5.44
N ILE A 244 25.07 3.83 4.60
CA ILE A 244 24.28 5.00 5.00
C ILE A 244 22.83 4.60 5.19
N ILE A 245 22.28 3.82 4.28
CA ILE A 245 20.89 3.32 4.32
C ILE A 245 20.68 2.44 5.53
N ARG A 246 21.54 1.45 5.76
CA ARG A 246 21.45 0.59 6.95
C ARG A 246 21.43 1.39 8.26
N ARG A 247 22.35 2.35 8.44
CA ARG A 247 22.37 3.20 9.62
C ARG A 247 21.18 4.17 9.69
N ALA A 248 20.58 4.52 8.56
CA ALA A 248 19.37 5.32 8.50
C ALA A 248 18.17 4.51 8.97
N SER A 249 17.98 3.29 8.42
CA SER A 249 16.87 2.42 8.82
C SER A 249 16.90 2.04 10.29
N GLU A 250 18.10 1.82 10.87
CA GLU A 250 18.29 1.58 12.31
C GLU A 250 17.82 2.75 13.19
N LYS A 251 17.80 3.98 12.67
CA LYS A 251 17.37 5.19 13.40
C LYS A 251 15.87 5.48 13.26
N MET A 252 15.22 4.96 12.22
CA MET A 252 13.83 5.30 11.91
C MET A 252 12.86 4.94 13.04
N PRO A 253 12.95 3.77 13.71
CA PRO A 253 12.02 3.44 14.77
C PRO A 253 11.96 4.54 15.85
N SER A 254 13.08 4.99 16.35
CA SER A 254 13.14 6.04 17.39
C SER A 254 12.58 7.39 16.93
N LEU A 255 12.70 7.70 15.65
CA LEU A 255 12.18 8.95 15.07
C LEU A 255 10.65 9.00 14.97
N VAL A 256 10.00 7.85 14.98
CA VAL A 256 8.54 7.70 14.93
C VAL A 256 7.95 7.16 16.23
N GLY A 257 8.74 7.12 17.29
CA GLY A 257 8.30 6.69 18.61
C GLY A 257 8.19 5.18 18.80
N ALA A 258 8.84 4.39 17.94
CA ALA A 258 8.90 2.94 18.05
C ALA A 258 10.19 2.45 18.73
N GLY A 259 10.10 1.30 19.36
CA GLY A 259 11.27 0.54 19.80
C GLY A 259 11.98 -0.18 18.63
N PRO A 260 13.15 -0.81 18.88
CA PRO A 260 13.82 -1.65 17.90
C PRO A 260 12.89 -2.72 17.33
N GLY A 261 12.91 -2.91 16.01
CA GLY A 261 12.00 -3.85 15.32
C GLY A 261 10.52 -3.43 15.28
N GLY A 262 10.16 -2.32 15.90
CA GLY A 262 8.77 -1.85 15.96
C GLY A 262 8.15 -1.45 14.62
N LEU A 263 8.94 -1.39 13.55
CA LEU A 263 8.49 -1.13 12.17
C LEU A 263 8.55 -2.39 11.28
N ASP A 264 8.89 -3.54 11.85
CA ASP A 264 9.12 -4.77 11.12
C ASP A 264 7.98 -5.77 11.32
N PRO A 265 7.16 -6.08 10.31
CA PRO A 265 6.13 -7.10 10.39
C PRO A 265 6.62 -8.44 10.95
N MET A 266 7.85 -8.84 10.62
CA MET A 266 8.48 -10.06 11.14
C MET A 266 8.58 -10.10 12.68
N GLU A 267 8.77 -8.94 13.30
CA GLU A 267 8.83 -8.83 14.77
C GLU A 267 7.43 -8.77 15.39
N TRP A 268 6.48 -8.04 14.78
CA TRP A 268 5.11 -7.98 15.31
C TRP A 268 4.43 -9.33 15.30
N MET A 269 4.51 -10.04 14.16
CA MET A 269 3.85 -11.31 13.94
C MET A 269 4.43 -12.44 14.81
N GLN A 270 5.63 -12.26 15.35
CA GLN A 270 6.18 -13.18 16.34
C GLN A 270 5.38 -13.16 17.66
N PHE A 271 4.84 -12.00 18.03
CA PHE A 271 4.11 -11.83 19.31
C PHE A 271 2.61 -11.87 19.13
N ARG A 272 2.10 -11.39 18.00
CA ARG A 272 0.67 -11.37 17.66
C ARG A 272 0.48 -11.76 16.19
N PRO A 273 0.48 -13.07 15.91
CA PRO A 273 0.28 -13.56 14.55
C PRO A 273 -1.15 -13.23 14.06
N VAL A 274 -1.25 -12.79 12.82
CA VAL A 274 -2.52 -12.54 12.12
C VAL A 274 -2.66 -13.50 10.96
N GLY A 275 -3.91 -13.79 10.57
CA GLY A 275 -4.22 -14.64 9.42
C GLY A 275 -4.43 -13.82 8.17
N ALA A 276 -3.73 -14.14 7.08
CA ALA A 276 -3.86 -13.37 5.85
C ALA A 276 -3.63 -14.21 4.59
N LEU A 277 -4.15 -13.70 3.45
CA LEU A 277 -3.67 -14.09 2.14
C LEU A 277 -2.41 -13.27 1.84
N PHE A 278 -1.27 -13.93 1.78
CA PHE A 278 0.00 -13.33 1.37
C PHE A 278 0.21 -13.56 -0.12
N VAL A 279 0.53 -12.50 -0.86
CA VAL A 279 0.86 -12.62 -2.29
C VAL A 279 2.27 -12.10 -2.51
N ALA A 280 3.15 -12.95 -3.05
CA ALA A 280 4.54 -12.64 -3.35
C ALA A 280 4.75 -12.48 -4.85
N ALA A 281 5.61 -11.56 -5.26
CA ALA A 281 6.11 -11.49 -6.62
C ALA A 281 7.41 -12.30 -6.72
N GLY A 282 7.50 -13.20 -7.68
CA GLY A 282 8.62 -14.16 -7.80
C GLY A 282 9.98 -13.51 -8.06
N GLU A 283 9.99 -12.29 -8.64
CA GLU A 283 11.20 -11.49 -8.93
C GLU A 283 11.24 -10.18 -8.13
N ASP A 284 10.65 -10.17 -6.93
CA ASP A 284 10.61 -8.99 -6.07
C ASP A 284 11.95 -8.81 -5.33
N GLU A 285 12.59 -7.66 -5.53
CA GLU A 285 13.84 -7.29 -4.86
C GLU A 285 13.60 -6.43 -3.59
N VAL A 286 12.37 -5.97 -3.37
CA VAL A 286 11.97 -5.10 -2.24
C VAL A 286 11.32 -5.91 -1.13
N ALA A 287 10.26 -6.65 -1.47
CA ALA A 287 9.59 -7.60 -0.60
C ALA A 287 9.83 -9.02 -1.15
N THR A 288 11.02 -9.54 -0.92
CA THR A 288 11.45 -10.80 -1.55
C THR A 288 10.49 -11.95 -1.26
N PRO A 289 10.32 -12.91 -2.21
CA PRO A 289 9.47 -14.08 -1.98
C PRO A 289 9.80 -14.82 -0.69
N ASP A 290 11.10 -14.90 -0.36
CA ASP A 290 11.56 -15.51 0.92
C ASP A 290 11.05 -14.74 2.14
N ALA A 291 11.07 -13.40 2.11
CA ALA A 291 10.54 -12.58 3.19
C ALA A 291 9.03 -12.78 3.37
N VAL A 292 8.28 -12.84 2.25
CA VAL A 292 6.83 -13.09 2.28
C VAL A 292 6.52 -14.50 2.79
N ARG A 293 7.25 -15.53 2.36
CA ARG A 293 7.14 -16.90 2.89
C ARG A 293 7.46 -16.97 4.38
N ALA A 294 8.48 -16.23 4.83
CA ALA A 294 8.85 -16.16 6.24
C ALA A 294 7.78 -15.44 7.10
N LEU A 295 7.10 -14.44 6.57
CA LEU A 295 5.92 -13.84 7.22
C LEU A 295 4.77 -14.85 7.32
N HIS A 296 4.43 -15.51 6.21
CA HIS A 296 3.39 -16.55 6.20
C HIS A 296 3.69 -17.68 7.22
N ALA A 297 4.95 -18.09 7.37
CA ALA A 297 5.33 -19.10 8.36
C ALA A 297 5.07 -18.68 9.83
N ARG A 298 4.85 -17.38 10.08
CA ARG A 298 4.47 -16.82 11.40
C ARG A 298 2.99 -16.50 11.51
N ALA A 299 2.26 -16.62 10.41
CA ALA A 299 0.85 -16.24 10.38
C ALA A 299 -0.01 -17.18 11.22
N ALA A 300 -1.10 -16.62 11.77
CA ALA A 300 -2.17 -17.42 12.36
C ALA A 300 -3.01 -18.09 11.26
N ALA A 301 -3.72 -19.13 11.63
CA ALA A 301 -4.74 -19.70 10.75
C ALA A 301 -6.06 -18.88 10.85
N PRO A 302 -6.81 -18.72 9.74
CA PRO A 302 -6.45 -19.19 8.39
C PRO A 302 -5.40 -18.29 7.72
N SER A 303 -4.48 -18.89 6.99
CA SER A 303 -3.53 -18.15 6.16
C SER A 303 -3.13 -18.94 4.92
N ARG A 304 -2.77 -18.22 3.86
CA ARG A 304 -2.33 -18.79 2.59
C ARG A 304 -1.25 -17.90 1.97
N VAL A 305 -0.31 -18.51 1.26
CA VAL A 305 0.66 -17.78 0.43
C VAL A 305 0.50 -18.16 -1.03
N ILE A 306 0.57 -17.16 -1.91
CA ILE A 306 0.60 -17.31 -3.36
C ILE A 306 1.85 -16.60 -3.87
N GLU A 307 2.59 -17.25 -4.74
CA GLU A 307 3.72 -16.64 -5.44
C GLU A 307 3.39 -16.53 -6.93
N VAL A 308 3.57 -15.33 -7.49
CA VAL A 308 3.33 -15.04 -8.91
C VAL A 308 4.67 -15.06 -9.64
N PRO A 309 4.97 -16.12 -10.42
CA PRO A 309 6.24 -16.24 -11.12
C PRO A 309 6.47 -15.09 -12.10
N GLY A 310 7.71 -14.62 -12.22
CA GLY A 310 8.09 -13.57 -13.16
C GLY A 310 7.50 -12.18 -12.85
N ALA A 311 6.74 -12.03 -11.77
CA ALA A 311 6.26 -10.73 -11.34
C ALA A 311 7.35 -9.99 -10.54
N ARG A 312 7.45 -8.69 -10.74
CA ARG A 312 8.29 -7.77 -9.98
C ARG A 312 7.43 -6.95 -9.01
N HIS A 313 8.09 -6.30 -8.04
CA HIS A 313 7.43 -5.52 -6.99
C HIS A 313 6.40 -4.53 -7.53
N GLU A 314 6.79 -3.75 -8.54
CA GLU A 314 5.98 -2.67 -9.11
C GLU A 314 4.79 -3.18 -9.93
N ILE A 315 4.86 -4.39 -10.47
CA ILE A 315 3.89 -4.92 -11.43
C ILE A 315 2.88 -5.84 -10.76
N LEU A 316 3.25 -6.54 -9.70
CA LEU A 316 2.37 -7.48 -9.02
C LEU A 316 1.01 -6.86 -8.65
N PRO A 317 0.93 -5.62 -8.11
CA PRO A 317 -0.35 -4.99 -7.75
C PRO A 317 -1.30 -4.80 -8.93
N PHE A 318 -0.79 -4.81 -10.16
CA PHE A 318 -1.54 -4.59 -11.38
C PHE A 318 -1.82 -5.89 -12.16
N ARG A 319 -1.38 -7.04 -11.64
CA ARG A 319 -1.78 -8.36 -12.14
C ARG A 319 -3.14 -8.78 -11.60
N VAL A 320 -4.09 -7.86 -11.71
CA VAL A 320 -5.42 -7.95 -11.07
C VAL A 320 -6.20 -9.16 -11.59
N GLU A 321 -6.19 -9.37 -12.91
CA GLU A 321 -6.94 -10.49 -13.53
C GLU A 321 -6.36 -11.86 -13.11
N GLU A 322 -5.05 -11.98 -13.00
CA GLU A 322 -4.38 -13.22 -12.57
C GLU A 322 -4.69 -13.58 -11.12
N LEU A 323 -4.85 -12.56 -10.26
CA LEU A 323 -5.10 -12.74 -8.85
C LEU A 323 -6.59 -12.67 -8.47
N ARG A 324 -7.47 -12.33 -9.43
CA ARG A 324 -8.91 -12.10 -9.23
C ARG A 324 -9.56 -13.19 -8.38
N GLU A 325 -9.49 -14.42 -8.85
CA GLU A 325 -10.16 -15.56 -8.18
C GLU A 325 -9.59 -15.76 -6.77
N SER A 326 -8.28 -15.80 -6.64
CA SER A 326 -7.63 -16.05 -5.35
C SER A 326 -7.99 -15.01 -4.29
N VAL A 327 -8.04 -13.74 -4.68
CA VAL A 327 -8.38 -12.65 -3.75
C VAL A 327 -9.87 -12.62 -3.45
N THR A 328 -10.73 -12.78 -4.45
CA THR A 328 -12.19 -12.77 -4.24
C THR A 328 -12.67 -13.99 -3.44
N ASP A 329 -12.08 -15.16 -3.67
CA ASP A 329 -12.40 -16.37 -2.92
C ASP A 329 -11.95 -16.23 -1.45
N TRP A 330 -10.73 -15.75 -1.24
CA TRP A 330 -10.23 -15.50 0.12
C TRP A 330 -11.13 -14.55 0.92
N LEU A 331 -11.49 -13.42 0.31
CA LEU A 331 -12.39 -12.45 0.93
C LEU A 331 -13.79 -13.04 1.16
N ARG A 332 -14.32 -13.84 0.24
CA ARG A 332 -15.63 -14.50 0.39
C ARG A 332 -15.62 -15.48 1.55
N ASP A 333 -14.56 -16.30 1.65
CA ASP A 333 -14.49 -17.39 2.61
C ASP A 333 -14.16 -16.91 4.03
N HIS A 334 -13.45 -15.78 4.16
CA HIS A 334 -12.96 -15.28 5.45
C HIS A 334 -13.46 -13.87 5.82
N GLY A 335 -13.84 -13.06 4.83
CA GLY A 335 -14.21 -11.65 5.01
C GLY A 335 -15.71 -11.38 4.96
N SER A 336 -16.53 -12.32 4.49
CA SER A 336 -17.98 -12.14 4.46
C SER A 336 -18.60 -12.31 5.84
N ALA A 337 -19.77 -11.67 6.08
CA ALA A 337 -20.60 -12.03 7.22
C ALA A 337 -21.00 -13.50 7.10
N PRO A 338 -21.10 -14.25 8.22
CA PRO A 338 -21.75 -15.54 8.17
C PRO A 338 -23.16 -15.34 7.59
N PRO A 339 -23.66 -16.27 6.77
CA PRO A 339 -25.04 -16.19 6.30
C PRO A 339 -25.97 -16.08 7.52
N PRO A 340 -27.06 -15.31 7.41
CA PRO A 340 -27.99 -15.11 8.50
C PRO A 340 -28.64 -16.42 8.96
#